data_99b4d373e16b1df56375cd7fead991dd
#
_entry.id   99b4d373e16b1df56375cd7fead991dd
#
_cell.length_a   1.000
_cell.length_b   1.000
_cell.length_c   1.000
_cell.angle_alpha   90.00
_cell.angle_beta   90.00
_cell.angle_gamma   90.00
#
_symmetry.space_group_name_H-M   'P 1'
#
loop_
_entity.id
_entity.type
_entity.pdbx_description
1 polymer ?
#
loop_
_entity_poly.entity_id
_entity_poly.type
_entity_poly.pdbx_seq_one_letter_code
_entity_poly.pdbx_strand_id
1 'polypeptide(L)'
;MSDVDLLVIGAGACGLAGAIAAHDQGISVAIVEKRDRPGGNSSLSTGSIPGAGSKYQRAAGIEDSPERMMADLIAVSGHHDADDLTRLMAERSAPLCEWLIDDLGARMELITAYKHVGHTVERLHAPRSRRGQDLVDDLLGFVSDRGIPLAVGNPVDGLIVEDGAVGGAAIAGEPVTA
;
A
#
# COMPACT_ATOMS: atom_id res chain seq x y z
N MET A 1 24.84 15.36 -6.01
CA MET A 1 23.44 15.14 -6.46
C MET A 1 23.04 13.76 -5.99
N SER A 2 21.84 13.61 -5.45
CA SER A 2 21.30 12.30 -5.07
C SER A 2 21.12 11.41 -6.29
N ASP A 3 21.17 10.09 -6.12
CA ASP A 3 20.96 9.12 -7.20
C ASP A 3 19.48 9.09 -7.63
N VAL A 4 18.58 9.28 -6.65
CA VAL A 4 17.13 9.43 -6.83
C VAL A 4 16.58 10.45 -5.83
N ASP A 5 15.34 10.91 -6.03
CA ASP A 5 14.66 11.77 -5.05
C ASP A 5 13.98 10.93 -3.94
N LEU A 6 13.64 9.67 -4.24
CA LEU A 6 13.02 8.74 -3.30
C LEU A 6 13.54 7.32 -3.51
N LEU A 7 14.16 6.76 -2.47
CA LEU A 7 14.50 5.33 -2.40
C LEU A 7 13.46 4.58 -1.57
N VAL A 8 12.71 3.69 -2.20
CA VAL A 8 11.72 2.84 -1.54
C VAL A 8 12.37 1.52 -1.11
N ILE A 9 12.37 1.24 0.19
CA ILE A 9 12.94 0.01 0.76
C ILE A 9 11.83 -1.00 1.02
N GLY A 10 11.76 -2.03 0.18
CA GLY A 10 10.78 -3.10 0.24
C GLY A 10 9.70 -3.01 -0.84
N ALA A 11 9.55 -4.08 -1.63
CA ALA A 11 8.58 -4.21 -2.71
C ALA A 11 7.32 -4.99 -2.30
N GLY A 12 6.80 -4.75 -1.09
CA GLY A 12 5.43 -5.11 -0.72
C GLY A 12 4.41 -4.13 -1.30
N ALA A 13 3.11 -4.39 -1.15
CA ALA A 13 2.07 -3.52 -1.73
C ALA A 13 2.21 -2.05 -1.32
N CYS A 14 2.61 -1.77 -0.07
CA CYS A 14 2.84 -0.40 0.41
C CYS A 14 3.97 0.29 -0.36
N GLY A 15 5.13 -0.37 -0.49
CA GLY A 15 6.27 0.20 -1.21
C GLY A 15 5.97 0.40 -2.70
N LEU A 16 5.34 -0.59 -3.35
CA LEU A 16 4.96 -0.49 -4.76
C LEU A 16 3.96 0.66 -4.98
N ALA A 17 2.90 0.75 -4.16
CA ALA A 17 1.91 1.82 -4.28
C ALA A 17 2.52 3.20 -3.98
N GLY A 18 3.39 3.30 -2.96
CA GLY A 18 4.10 4.54 -2.64
C GLY A 18 5.03 5.01 -3.77
N ALA A 19 5.75 4.08 -4.38
CA ALA A 19 6.62 4.37 -5.52
C ALA A 19 5.82 4.88 -6.74
N ILE A 20 4.69 4.24 -7.05
CA ILE A 20 3.80 4.67 -8.13
C ILE A 20 3.27 6.08 -7.86
N ALA A 21 2.74 6.31 -6.65
CA ALA A 21 2.18 7.61 -6.29
C ALA A 21 3.22 8.74 -6.32
N ALA A 22 4.46 8.48 -5.89
CA ALA A 22 5.55 9.44 -5.95
C ALA A 22 5.98 9.72 -7.40
N HIS A 23 6.17 8.68 -8.21
CA HIS A 23 6.51 8.82 -9.62
C HIS A 23 5.47 9.66 -10.38
N ASP A 24 4.17 9.43 -10.13
CA ASP A 24 3.08 10.17 -10.78
C ASP A 24 3.03 11.66 -10.37
N GLN A 25 3.77 12.05 -9.31
CA GLN A 25 4.04 13.45 -8.94
C GLN A 25 5.33 14.02 -9.55
N GLY A 26 6.00 13.26 -10.42
CA GLY A 26 7.23 13.69 -11.09
C GLY A 26 8.50 13.49 -10.26
N ILE A 27 8.45 12.72 -9.18
CA ILE A 27 9.58 12.38 -8.32
C ILE A 27 10.35 11.22 -8.94
N SER A 28 11.67 11.30 -9.01
CA SER A 28 12.50 10.17 -9.42
C SER A 28 12.57 9.12 -8.31
N VAL A 29 12.19 7.87 -8.64
CA VAL A 29 12.01 6.81 -7.65
C VAL A 29 12.79 5.57 -8.06
N ALA A 30 13.41 4.90 -7.07
CA ALA A 30 13.89 3.53 -7.20
C ALA A 30 13.39 2.67 -6.05
N ILE A 31 13.20 1.37 -6.31
CA ILE A 31 12.74 0.39 -5.33
C ILE A 31 13.81 -0.67 -5.14
N VAL A 32 14.10 -1.02 -3.88
CA VAL A 32 14.98 -2.14 -3.53
C VAL A 32 14.21 -3.16 -2.71
N GLU A 33 14.43 -4.43 -2.98
CA GLU A 33 13.80 -5.55 -2.29
C GLU A 33 14.87 -6.57 -1.89
N LYS A 34 14.86 -7.01 -0.63
CA LYS A 34 15.86 -7.93 -0.09
C LYS A 34 15.74 -9.36 -0.63
N ARG A 35 14.52 -9.79 -0.97
CA ARG A 35 14.27 -11.12 -1.53
C ARG A 35 14.52 -11.14 -3.03
N ASP A 36 14.63 -12.33 -3.57
CA ASP A 36 14.73 -12.59 -5.02
C ASP A 36 13.43 -12.30 -5.79
N ARG A 37 12.34 -12.03 -5.06
CA ARG A 37 11.01 -11.70 -5.61
C ARG A 37 10.28 -10.66 -4.74
N PRO A 38 9.54 -9.74 -5.36
CA PRO A 38 8.71 -8.77 -4.67
C PRO A 38 7.43 -9.38 -4.09
N GLY A 39 6.68 -8.59 -3.33
CA GLY A 39 5.35 -8.91 -2.80
C GLY A 39 5.29 -9.07 -1.28
N GLY A 40 6.34 -9.60 -0.65
CA GLY A 40 6.37 -9.76 0.81
C GLY A 40 5.14 -10.46 1.37
N ASN A 41 4.64 -10.00 2.52
CA ASN A 41 3.41 -10.54 3.13
C ASN A 41 2.14 -10.21 2.33
N SER A 42 2.17 -9.15 1.51
CA SER A 42 1.02 -8.76 0.68
C SER A 42 0.65 -9.87 -0.30
N SER A 43 1.65 -10.52 -0.93
CA SER A 43 1.42 -11.63 -1.86
C SER A 43 0.85 -12.89 -1.19
N LEU A 44 1.10 -13.07 0.11
CA LEU A 44 0.62 -14.22 0.90
C LEU A 44 -0.78 -14.01 1.49
N SER A 45 -1.29 -12.80 1.44
CA SER A 45 -2.60 -12.41 1.97
C SER A 45 -3.72 -12.69 0.98
N THR A 46 -4.96 -12.33 1.35
CA THR A 46 -6.11 -12.32 0.45
C THR A 46 -6.14 -11.08 -0.47
N GLY A 47 -5.23 -10.12 -0.30
CA GLY A 47 -5.23 -8.86 -1.05
C GLY A 47 -6.40 -7.96 -0.74
N SER A 48 -7.06 -8.16 0.41
CA SER A 48 -8.24 -7.38 0.79
C SER A 48 -7.84 -6.08 1.46
N ILE A 49 -8.39 -4.97 0.98
CA ILE A 49 -8.23 -3.63 1.52
C ILE A 49 -9.61 -3.13 1.97
N PRO A 50 -9.81 -2.78 3.25
CA PRO A 50 -11.05 -2.17 3.69
C PRO A 50 -11.14 -0.73 3.20
N GLY A 51 -12.24 -0.35 2.55
CA GLY A 51 -12.46 1.01 2.05
C GLY A 51 -13.79 1.55 2.55
N ALA A 52 -13.75 2.41 3.58
CA ALA A 52 -14.94 2.92 4.27
C ALA A 52 -15.54 4.13 3.55
N GLY A 53 -16.78 4.01 3.09
CA GLY A 53 -17.49 5.05 2.37
C GLY A 53 -17.08 5.15 0.90
N SER A 54 -16.61 4.06 0.30
CA SER A 54 -16.23 4.04 -1.12
C SER A 54 -17.45 4.22 -2.05
N LYS A 55 -17.19 4.71 -3.26
CA LYS A 55 -18.26 4.81 -4.29
C LYS A 55 -18.86 3.43 -4.62
N TYR A 56 -18.07 2.37 -4.48
CA TYR A 56 -18.54 1.00 -4.72
C TYR A 56 -19.52 0.53 -3.65
N GLN A 57 -19.27 0.90 -2.37
CA GLN A 57 -20.25 0.65 -1.30
C GLN A 57 -21.54 1.44 -1.55
N ARG A 58 -21.44 2.74 -1.90
CA ARG A 58 -22.62 3.57 -2.22
C ARG A 58 -23.41 2.99 -3.39
N ALA A 59 -22.75 2.53 -4.45
CA ALA A 59 -23.40 1.87 -5.59
C ALA A 59 -24.08 0.53 -5.21
N ALA A 60 -23.58 -0.17 -4.19
CA ALA A 60 -24.16 -1.38 -3.65
C ALA A 60 -25.22 -1.12 -2.56
N GLY A 61 -25.56 0.14 -2.26
CA GLY A 61 -26.53 0.50 -1.22
C GLY A 61 -25.99 0.29 0.21
N ILE A 62 -24.68 0.23 0.38
CA ILE A 62 -24.03 0.06 1.68
C ILE A 62 -23.60 1.44 2.19
N GLU A 63 -24.20 1.86 3.31
CA GLU A 63 -23.82 3.09 4.01
C GLU A 63 -22.64 2.80 4.95
N ASP A 64 -21.53 3.48 4.74
CA ASP A 64 -20.32 3.37 5.55
C ASP A 64 -19.59 4.72 5.62
N SER A 65 -18.71 4.89 6.63
CA SER A 65 -17.88 6.07 6.78
C SER A 65 -16.56 5.75 7.51
N PRO A 66 -15.55 6.63 7.41
CA PRO A 66 -14.34 6.52 8.19
C PRO A 66 -14.59 6.41 9.70
N GLU A 67 -15.55 7.18 10.24
CA GLU A 67 -15.90 7.16 11.67
C GLU A 67 -16.48 5.81 12.08
N ARG A 68 -17.33 5.22 11.22
CA ARG A 68 -17.89 3.89 11.46
C ARG A 68 -16.80 2.81 11.42
N MET A 69 -15.87 2.90 10.47
CA MET A 69 -14.73 1.99 10.41
C MET A 69 -13.85 2.14 11.64
N MET A 70 -13.56 3.37 12.07
CA MET A 70 -12.78 3.61 13.28
C MET A 70 -13.47 3.04 14.53
N ALA A 71 -14.79 3.22 14.67
CA ALA A 71 -15.55 2.65 15.77
C ALA A 71 -15.49 1.12 15.77
N ASP A 72 -15.61 0.47 14.61
CA ASP A 72 -15.47 -0.98 14.48
C ASP A 72 -14.08 -1.47 14.91
N LEU A 73 -13.01 -0.76 14.50
CA LEU A 73 -11.64 -1.11 14.86
C LEU A 73 -11.40 -0.96 16.38
N ILE A 74 -11.83 0.15 16.97
CA ILE A 74 -11.72 0.40 18.42
C ILE A 74 -12.54 -0.63 19.22
N ALA A 75 -13.70 -1.04 18.74
CA ALA A 75 -14.52 -2.07 19.39
C ALA A 75 -13.79 -3.43 19.48
N VAL A 76 -12.89 -3.72 18.56
CA VAL A 76 -12.10 -4.96 18.54
C VAL A 76 -10.79 -4.82 19.28
N SER A 77 -10.04 -3.74 19.06
CA SER A 77 -8.68 -3.55 19.58
C SER A 77 -8.61 -2.74 20.88
N GLY A 78 -9.68 -2.00 21.23
CA GLY A 78 -9.62 -0.94 22.23
C GLY A 78 -8.88 0.31 21.73
N HIS A 79 -8.82 1.35 22.54
CA HIS A 79 -8.00 2.53 22.29
C HIS A 79 -6.51 2.23 22.53
N HIS A 80 -5.65 2.86 21.78
CA HIS A 80 -4.20 2.76 21.87
C HIS A 80 -3.52 4.05 21.41
N ASP A 81 -2.21 4.17 21.62
CA ASP A 81 -1.42 5.39 21.33
C ASP A 81 -1.36 5.75 19.82
N ALA A 82 -1.81 4.86 18.95
CA ALA A 82 -1.84 5.07 17.50
C ALA A 82 -3.26 5.34 16.95
N ASP A 83 -4.20 5.80 17.77
CA ASP A 83 -5.57 6.12 17.33
C ASP A 83 -5.59 7.16 16.19
N ASP A 84 -4.65 8.11 16.18
CA ASP A 84 -4.53 9.09 15.08
C ASP A 84 -4.13 8.42 13.76
N LEU A 85 -3.27 7.39 13.79
CA LEU A 85 -2.93 6.60 12.60
C LEU A 85 -4.13 5.76 12.15
N THR A 86 -4.89 5.20 13.10
CA THR A 86 -6.13 4.46 12.81
C THR A 86 -7.15 5.36 12.13
N ARG A 87 -7.30 6.60 12.59
CA ARG A 87 -8.16 7.63 11.98
C ARG A 87 -7.70 7.92 10.54
N LEU A 88 -6.42 8.24 10.36
CA LEU A 88 -5.85 8.53 9.05
C LEU A 88 -6.06 7.36 8.07
N MET A 89 -5.84 6.13 8.54
CA MET A 89 -6.07 4.92 7.74
C MET A 89 -7.54 4.81 7.32
N ALA A 90 -8.49 5.04 8.24
CA ALA A 90 -9.91 4.98 7.94
C ALA A 90 -10.32 6.06 6.91
N GLU A 91 -9.86 7.31 7.09
CA GLU A 91 -10.13 8.43 6.19
C GLU A 91 -9.55 8.23 4.78
N ARG A 92 -8.40 7.57 4.66
CA ARG A 92 -7.70 7.33 3.39
C ARG A 92 -8.10 6.01 2.72
N SER A 93 -8.85 5.15 3.39
CA SER A 93 -9.14 3.80 2.94
C SER A 93 -9.98 3.75 1.65
N ALA A 94 -11.06 4.52 1.55
CA ALA A 94 -11.90 4.60 0.35
C ALA A 94 -11.16 5.28 -0.81
N PRO A 95 -10.51 6.46 -0.62
CA PRO A 95 -9.69 7.07 -1.67
C PRO A 95 -8.62 6.13 -2.23
N LEU A 96 -7.95 5.34 -1.36
CA LEU A 96 -6.97 4.36 -1.80
C LEU A 96 -7.59 3.28 -2.69
N CYS A 97 -8.74 2.71 -2.30
CA CYS A 97 -9.42 1.70 -3.10
C CYS A 97 -9.88 2.26 -4.45
N GLU A 98 -10.41 3.48 -4.45
CA GLU A 98 -10.87 4.18 -5.67
C GLU A 98 -9.68 4.48 -6.60
N TRP A 99 -8.56 4.98 -6.08
CA TRP A 99 -7.33 5.21 -6.85
C TRP A 99 -6.77 3.91 -7.45
N LEU A 100 -6.68 2.82 -6.67
CA LEU A 100 -6.21 1.53 -7.18
C LEU A 100 -7.07 1.02 -8.34
N ILE A 101 -8.39 1.12 -8.21
CA ILE A 101 -9.33 0.55 -9.19
C ILE A 101 -9.52 1.47 -10.38
N ASP A 102 -9.77 2.77 -10.15
CA ASP A 102 -10.16 3.69 -11.21
C ASP A 102 -8.99 4.31 -11.96
N ASP A 103 -8.00 4.78 -11.19
CA ASP A 103 -6.89 5.51 -11.76
C ASP A 103 -5.79 4.56 -12.27
N LEU A 104 -5.48 3.51 -11.51
CA LEU A 104 -4.48 2.53 -11.91
C LEU A 104 -5.05 1.36 -12.72
N GLY A 105 -6.32 1.02 -12.56
CA GLY A 105 -6.95 -0.12 -13.23
C GLY A 105 -6.68 -1.47 -12.56
N ALA A 106 -6.40 -1.48 -11.24
CA ALA A 106 -6.22 -2.73 -10.49
C ALA A 106 -7.50 -3.58 -10.55
N ARG A 107 -7.33 -4.88 -10.75
CA ARG A 107 -8.43 -5.85 -10.92
C ARG A 107 -9.06 -6.24 -9.59
N MET A 108 -9.61 -5.26 -8.88
CA MET A 108 -10.25 -5.40 -7.59
C MET A 108 -11.75 -5.08 -7.67
N GLU A 109 -12.53 -5.64 -6.75
CA GLU A 109 -13.96 -5.37 -6.60
C GLU A 109 -14.36 -5.32 -5.13
N LEU A 110 -15.48 -4.65 -4.83
CA LEU A 110 -16.10 -4.71 -3.50
C LEU A 110 -16.66 -6.12 -3.26
N ILE A 111 -16.30 -6.70 -2.13
CA ILE A 111 -16.78 -8.03 -1.72
C ILE A 111 -18.04 -7.86 -0.87
N THR A 112 -19.20 -8.15 -1.46
CA THR A 112 -20.50 -8.07 -0.77
C THR A 112 -20.95 -9.40 -0.16
N ALA A 113 -20.35 -10.52 -0.57
CA ALA A 113 -20.67 -11.85 -0.08
C ALA A 113 -20.04 -12.20 1.28
N TYR A 114 -19.18 -11.34 1.78
CA TYR A 114 -18.43 -11.59 3.03
C TYR A 114 -18.15 -10.30 3.78
N LYS A 115 -18.52 -10.31 5.06
CA LYS A 115 -18.19 -9.27 6.02
C LYS A 115 -17.14 -9.78 6.99
N HIS A 116 -16.00 -9.05 7.09
CA HIS A 116 -14.92 -9.44 8.00
C HIS A 116 -15.35 -9.36 9.45
N VAL A 117 -14.81 -10.23 10.29
CA VAL A 117 -15.05 -10.19 11.74
C VAL A 117 -14.65 -8.82 12.28
N GLY A 118 -15.51 -8.23 13.12
CA GLY A 118 -15.33 -6.89 13.66
C GLY A 118 -15.88 -5.77 12.78
N HIS A 119 -16.16 -6.00 11.50
CA HIS A 119 -16.82 -5.00 10.67
C HIS A 119 -18.34 -5.04 10.83
N THR A 120 -18.98 -3.88 10.88
CA THR A 120 -20.46 -3.76 10.93
C THR A 120 -21.07 -3.78 9.53
N VAL A 121 -20.30 -3.50 8.48
CA VAL A 121 -20.71 -3.55 7.06
C VAL A 121 -19.64 -4.19 6.17
N GLU A 122 -20.02 -4.56 4.96
CA GLU A 122 -19.10 -5.02 3.92
C GLU A 122 -18.30 -3.83 3.37
N ARG A 123 -16.97 -3.86 3.56
CA ARG A 123 -16.05 -2.80 3.10
C ARG A 123 -14.76 -3.32 2.47
N LEU A 124 -14.63 -4.63 2.31
CA LEU A 124 -13.42 -5.20 1.71
C LEU A 124 -13.45 -5.06 0.19
N HIS A 125 -12.40 -4.47 -0.37
CA HIS A 125 -12.10 -4.48 -1.79
C HIS A 125 -10.93 -5.43 -2.02
N ALA A 126 -11.05 -6.34 -2.98
CA ALA A 126 -10.04 -7.37 -3.20
C ALA A 126 -10.06 -7.86 -4.64
N PRO A 127 -8.97 -8.49 -5.11
CA PRO A 127 -9.01 -9.28 -6.33
C PRO A 127 -10.09 -10.35 -6.24
N ARG A 128 -10.79 -10.62 -7.34
CA ARG A 128 -11.85 -11.63 -7.40
C ARG A 128 -11.37 -13.02 -6.95
N SER A 129 -10.12 -13.35 -7.25
CA SER A 129 -9.47 -14.59 -6.83
C SER A 129 -9.24 -14.69 -5.32
N ARG A 130 -9.33 -13.58 -4.58
CA ARG A 130 -8.95 -13.47 -3.16
C ARG A 130 -7.49 -13.88 -2.91
N ARG A 131 -6.61 -13.52 -3.82
CA ARG A 131 -5.16 -13.78 -3.72
C ARG A 131 -4.42 -12.45 -3.76
N GLY A 132 -3.65 -12.17 -2.71
CA GLY A 132 -2.83 -10.96 -2.62
C GLY A 132 -1.74 -10.90 -3.69
N GLN A 133 -1.34 -12.08 -4.22
CA GLN A 133 -0.42 -12.13 -5.37
C GLN A 133 -0.98 -11.38 -6.58
N ASP A 134 -2.27 -11.48 -6.87
CA ASP A 134 -2.86 -10.83 -8.04
C ASP A 134 -2.86 -9.29 -7.91
N LEU A 135 -3.04 -8.77 -6.67
CA LEU A 135 -2.84 -7.34 -6.41
C LEU A 135 -1.38 -6.92 -6.59
N VAL A 136 -0.45 -7.74 -6.10
CA VAL A 136 0.99 -7.47 -6.26
C VAL A 136 1.39 -7.50 -7.73
N ASP A 137 0.86 -8.44 -8.51
CA ASP A 137 1.13 -8.55 -9.95
C ASP A 137 0.61 -7.31 -10.70
N ASP A 138 -0.58 -6.80 -10.35
CA ASP A 138 -1.10 -5.55 -10.91
C ASP A 138 -0.17 -4.37 -10.57
N LEU A 139 0.22 -4.22 -9.30
CA LEU A 139 1.13 -3.14 -8.87
C LEU A 139 2.51 -3.23 -9.55
N LEU A 140 3.05 -4.43 -9.74
CA LEU A 140 4.30 -4.63 -10.48
C LEU A 140 4.17 -4.25 -11.96
N GLY A 141 3.03 -4.55 -12.57
CA GLY A 141 2.71 -4.08 -13.91
C GLY A 141 2.76 -2.55 -13.99
N PHE A 142 2.10 -1.85 -13.05
CA PHE A 142 2.08 -0.38 -13.01
C PHE A 142 3.45 0.24 -12.75
N VAL A 143 4.31 -0.40 -11.94
CA VAL A 143 5.71 -0.01 -11.72
C VAL A 143 6.51 -0.15 -13.02
N SER A 144 6.34 -1.29 -13.71
CA SER A 144 7.01 -1.57 -14.99
C SER A 144 6.60 -0.58 -16.09
N ASP A 145 5.30 -0.29 -16.22
CA ASP A 145 4.76 0.64 -17.22
C ASP A 145 5.31 2.06 -17.07
N ARG A 146 5.67 2.44 -15.84
CA ARG A 146 6.29 3.73 -15.50
C ARG A 146 7.81 3.72 -15.61
N GLY A 147 8.42 2.58 -15.87
CA GLY A 147 9.87 2.44 -15.90
C GLY A 147 10.56 2.69 -14.56
N ILE A 148 9.85 2.51 -13.44
CA ILE A 148 10.43 2.66 -12.10
C ILE A 148 11.43 1.52 -11.86
N PRO A 149 12.72 1.80 -11.58
CA PRO A 149 13.70 0.76 -11.30
C PRO A 149 13.33 -0.06 -10.06
N LEU A 150 13.37 -1.38 -10.18
CA LEU A 150 13.18 -2.33 -9.10
C LEU A 150 14.34 -3.32 -9.06
N ALA A 151 15.14 -3.26 -7.99
CA ALA A 151 16.25 -4.17 -7.75
C ALA A 151 15.86 -5.21 -6.67
N VAL A 152 15.74 -6.48 -7.07
CA VAL A 152 15.49 -7.61 -6.17
C VAL A 152 16.79 -8.28 -5.74
N GLY A 153 16.78 -9.02 -4.62
CA GLY A 153 17.98 -9.64 -4.05
C GLY A 153 18.97 -8.62 -3.44
N ASN A 154 18.49 -7.41 -3.14
CA ASN A 154 19.31 -6.30 -2.66
C ASN A 154 18.87 -5.88 -1.25
N PRO A 155 19.35 -6.55 -0.19
CA PRO A 155 19.06 -6.14 1.18
C PRO A 155 19.72 -4.80 1.49
N VAL A 156 18.99 -3.95 2.21
CA VAL A 156 19.54 -2.72 2.78
C VAL A 156 20.28 -3.08 4.06
N ASP A 157 21.54 -2.69 4.17
CA ASP A 157 22.42 -2.95 5.32
C ASP A 157 22.18 -1.93 6.44
N GLY A 158 21.86 -0.68 6.09
CA GLY A 158 21.59 0.40 7.02
C GLY A 158 21.15 1.68 6.33
N LEU A 159 20.62 2.61 7.12
CA LEU A 159 20.31 3.96 6.65
C LEU A 159 21.54 4.85 6.75
N ILE A 160 21.72 5.73 5.79
CA ILE A 160 22.71 6.81 5.83
C ILE A 160 22.02 8.01 6.50
N VAL A 161 22.56 8.43 7.65
CA VAL A 161 21.99 9.54 8.42
C VAL A 161 23.06 10.62 8.56
N GLU A 162 22.76 11.83 8.09
CA GLU A 162 23.62 13.01 8.18
C GLU A 162 22.81 14.15 8.84
N ASP A 163 23.39 14.79 9.83
CA ASP A 163 22.76 15.90 10.58
C ASP A 163 21.33 15.60 11.09
N GLY A 164 21.05 14.32 11.45
CA GLY A 164 19.77 13.87 11.95
C GLY A 164 18.69 13.61 10.86
N ALA A 165 19.04 13.73 9.59
CA ALA A 165 18.18 13.41 8.46
C ALA A 165 18.67 12.14 7.73
N VAL A 166 17.72 11.35 7.20
CA VAL A 166 18.04 10.22 6.33
C VAL A 166 18.32 10.76 4.93
N GLY A 167 19.53 10.52 4.41
CA GLY A 167 19.95 10.94 3.08
C GLY A 167 20.20 9.77 2.13
N GLY A 168 19.81 8.54 2.51
CA GLY A 168 20.00 7.36 1.68
C GLY A 168 20.11 6.07 2.46
N ALA A 169 20.59 5.02 1.80
CA ALA A 169 20.81 3.69 2.38
C ALA A 169 22.08 3.03 1.82
N ALA A 170 22.69 2.15 2.62
CA ALA A 170 23.75 1.27 2.16
C ALA A 170 23.16 -0.05 1.65
N ILE A 171 23.54 -0.47 0.44
CA ILE A 171 23.05 -1.67 -0.23
C ILE A 171 24.26 -2.47 -0.70
N ALA A 172 24.47 -3.66 -0.15
CA ALA A 172 25.68 -4.47 -0.40
C ALA A 172 27.00 -3.70 -0.15
N GLY A 173 26.99 -2.83 0.86
CA GLY A 173 28.13 -1.99 1.23
C GLY A 173 28.30 -0.71 0.41
N GLU A 174 27.54 -0.52 -0.66
CA GLU A 174 27.58 0.67 -1.50
C GLU A 174 26.49 1.67 -1.11
N PRO A 175 26.80 2.99 -1.03
CA PRO A 175 25.83 4.01 -0.70
C PRO A 175 24.90 4.30 -1.90
N VAL A 176 23.62 4.43 -1.64
CA VAL A 176 22.59 4.98 -2.55
C VAL A 176 21.97 6.18 -1.86
N THR A 177 22.07 7.34 -2.46
CA THR A 177 21.58 8.62 -1.90
C THR A 177 20.19 8.97 -2.42
N ALA A 178 19.34 9.53 -1.53
CA ALA A 178 17.98 9.94 -1.85
C ALA A 178 17.57 11.21 -1.08
#